data_737d12265a16171286d704ee51bd0c9f
#
_entry.id   737d12265a16171286d704ee51bd0c9f
#
_cell.length_a   1.000
_cell.length_b   1.000
_cell.length_c   1.000
_cell.angle_alpha   90.00
_cell.angle_beta   90.00
_cell.angle_gamma   90.00
#
_symmetry.space_group_name_H-M   'P 1'
#
loop_
_entity.id
_entity.type
_entity.pdbx_description
1 polymer ?
#
loop_
_entity_poly.entity_id
_entity_poly.type
_entity_poly.pdbx_seq_one_letter_code
_entity_poly.pdbx_strand_id
1 'polypeptide(L)'
;MKVSIFFDGQNFYRSLQRYDEALRVDYDRLAAWITHAVGGATAIFGGAYYYVGLSADAPPLVEGFLKGLELRPGYFVKREPRVRRTGRCPACGGDYEYTTEKRVDTRLVADIIQYAEIGAFDVAVLVSGDDDFVPAVEAVNALGRQVWVATWSAEELSKDLRVRCFGQIHLSEGVGAFRVERPRTFERAPTRLAPSRLTRPAALPASEVVLERALQELQRAEARLPHVSRGYFVMRWKSHQLPPVGAEREALVQQMIGAGLAEVFEVKDAEGRSVTAIRSREPDGNVREPDGNVALPGSLTSSLATEPGAASESA
;
A
#
# COMPACT_ATOMS: atom_id res chain seq x y z
N MET A 1 20.68 -13.04 26.25
CA MET A 1 20.89 -12.58 24.87
C MET A 1 19.87 -11.47 24.55
N LYS A 2 20.34 -10.28 24.17
CA LYS A 2 19.51 -9.12 23.91
C LYS A 2 19.20 -9.02 22.42
N VAL A 3 17.93 -8.99 22.06
CA VAL A 3 17.43 -8.97 20.68
C VAL A 3 16.80 -7.63 20.37
N SER A 4 17.29 -6.91 19.38
CA SER A 4 16.69 -5.67 18.86
C SER A 4 16.13 -5.89 17.47
N ILE A 5 14.98 -5.25 17.17
CA ILE A 5 14.23 -5.45 15.94
C ILE A 5 14.23 -4.15 15.13
N PHE A 6 14.59 -4.25 13.85
CA PHE A 6 14.70 -3.12 12.92
C PHE A 6 13.69 -3.32 11.79
N PHE A 7 12.62 -2.54 11.80
CA PHE A 7 11.58 -2.61 10.79
C PHE A 7 11.85 -1.62 9.66
N ASP A 8 12.04 -2.12 8.45
CA ASP A 8 11.76 -1.34 7.26
C ASP A 8 10.24 -1.24 7.13
N GLY A 9 9.69 -0.11 7.58
CA GLY A 9 8.25 0.05 7.73
C GLY A 9 7.49 -0.03 6.42
N GLN A 10 8.08 0.40 5.30
CA GLN A 10 7.42 0.34 4.01
C GLN A 10 7.46 -1.07 3.43
N ASN A 11 8.59 -1.74 3.50
CA ASN A 11 8.72 -3.13 3.07
C ASN A 11 7.80 -4.03 3.89
N PHE A 12 7.85 -3.93 5.22
CA PHE A 12 6.98 -4.68 6.12
C PHE A 12 5.50 -4.49 5.80
N TYR A 13 5.04 -3.23 5.64
CA TYR A 13 3.64 -2.94 5.35
C TYR A 13 3.19 -3.48 3.99
N ARG A 14 4.00 -3.31 2.95
CA ARG A 14 3.69 -3.83 1.60
C ARG A 14 3.63 -5.35 1.59
N SER A 15 4.54 -6.00 2.27
CA SER A 15 4.60 -7.45 2.36
C SER A 15 3.44 -8.01 3.18
N LEU A 16 3.07 -7.37 4.29
CA LEU A 16 1.87 -7.68 5.06
C LEU A 16 0.60 -7.59 4.19
N GLN A 17 0.46 -6.53 3.40
CA GLN A 17 -0.68 -6.34 2.50
C GLN A 17 -0.79 -7.44 1.43
N ARG A 18 0.35 -7.91 0.91
CA ARG A 18 0.39 -9.03 -0.03
C ARG A 18 0.06 -10.36 0.62
N TYR A 19 0.49 -10.54 1.88
CA TYR A 19 0.23 -11.78 2.63
C TYR A 19 -1.24 -11.90 3.04
N ASP A 20 -1.77 -10.89 3.72
CA ASP A 20 -3.18 -10.84 4.15
C ASP A 20 -3.58 -9.37 4.43
N GLU A 21 -4.32 -8.76 3.52
CA GLU A 21 -4.78 -7.36 3.64
C GLU A 21 -5.67 -7.13 4.87
N ALA A 22 -6.38 -8.16 5.31
CA ALA A 22 -7.27 -8.10 6.47
C ALA A 22 -6.54 -8.30 7.81
N LEU A 23 -5.30 -8.78 7.79
CA LEU A 23 -4.53 -9.04 8.99
C LEU A 23 -4.25 -7.74 9.76
N ARG A 24 -4.54 -7.75 11.02
CA ARG A 24 -4.16 -6.70 11.97
C ARG A 24 -3.16 -7.27 12.94
N VAL A 25 -2.03 -6.58 13.09
CA VAL A 25 -0.89 -7.03 13.87
C VAL A 25 -0.87 -6.35 15.23
N ASP A 26 -0.77 -7.12 16.28
CA ASP A 26 -0.39 -6.65 17.61
C ASP A 26 1.14 -6.56 17.67
N TYR A 27 1.67 -5.36 17.66
CA TYR A 27 3.11 -5.13 17.58
C TYR A 27 3.86 -5.59 18.83
N ASP A 28 3.26 -5.53 20.02
CA ASP A 28 3.90 -6.02 21.25
C ASP A 28 4.03 -7.55 21.20
N ARG A 29 2.98 -8.24 20.77
CA ARG A 29 3.02 -9.68 20.58
C ARG A 29 3.95 -10.10 19.46
N LEU A 30 4.01 -9.31 18.36
CA LEU A 30 4.95 -9.54 17.27
C LEU A 30 6.40 -9.46 17.76
N ALA A 31 6.74 -8.39 18.49
CA ALA A 31 8.08 -8.23 19.04
C ALA A 31 8.44 -9.35 20.03
N ALA A 32 7.52 -9.74 20.90
CA ALA A 32 7.71 -10.85 21.84
C ALA A 32 7.92 -12.19 21.09
N TRP A 33 7.11 -12.44 20.04
CA TRP A 33 7.23 -13.66 19.25
C TRP A 33 8.56 -13.71 18.48
N ILE A 34 8.97 -12.63 17.81
CA ILE A 34 10.26 -12.54 17.12
C ILE A 34 11.41 -12.76 18.11
N THR A 35 11.37 -12.10 19.27
CA THR A 35 12.40 -12.25 20.32
C THR A 35 12.53 -13.70 20.76
N HIS A 36 11.40 -14.37 20.99
CA HIS A 36 11.37 -15.78 21.39
C HIS A 36 11.86 -16.70 20.25
N ALA A 37 11.51 -16.44 19.01
CA ALA A 37 11.94 -17.23 17.85
C ALA A 37 13.46 -17.21 17.67
N VAL A 38 14.14 -16.10 18.02
CA VAL A 38 15.59 -15.96 17.94
C VAL A 38 16.31 -16.65 19.09
N GLY A 39 15.86 -16.47 20.32
CA GLY A 39 16.65 -16.89 21.49
C GLY A 39 15.87 -17.63 22.57
N GLY A 40 14.66 -18.07 22.27
CA GLY A 40 13.83 -18.81 23.21
C GLY A 40 13.49 -18.02 24.47
N ALA A 41 13.25 -18.74 25.56
CA ALA A 41 12.84 -18.15 26.86
C ALA A 41 13.89 -17.27 27.54
N THR A 42 15.15 -17.34 27.11
CA THR A 42 16.26 -16.57 27.69
C THR A 42 16.56 -15.28 26.94
N ALA A 43 15.89 -15.05 25.81
CA ALA A 43 16.04 -13.82 25.04
C ALA A 43 15.33 -12.65 25.73
N ILE A 44 15.96 -11.49 25.66
CA ILE A 44 15.46 -10.24 26.23
C ILE A 44 15.17 -9.28 25.06
N PHE A 45 13.98 -8.72 25.02
CA PHE A 45 13.62 -7.68 24.06
C PHE A 45 14.46 -6.42 24.31
N GLY A 46 15.24 -6.02 23.33
CA GLY A 46 16.17 -4.89 23.39
C GLY A 46 15.61 -3.59 22.80
N GLY A 47 14.45 -3.68 22.17
CA GLY A 47 13.77 -2.56 21.50
C GLY A 47 13.43 -2.84 20.05
N ALA A 48 12.43 -2.13 19.53
CA ALA A 48 12.00 -2.18 18.14
C ALA A 48 12.12 -0.79 17.51
N TYR A 49 12.83 -0.69 16.43
CA TYR A 49 13.07 0.53 15.68
C TYR A 49 12.28 0.48 14.38
N TYR A 50 11.32 1.38 14.21
CA TYR A 50 10.43 1.41 13.06
C TYR A 50 10.77 2.59 12.15
N TYR A 51 11.34 2.31 10.99
CA TYR A 51 11.78 3.32 10.03
C TYR A 51 10.71 3.56 8.98
N VAL A 52 10.36 4.82 8.74
CA VAL A 52 9.30 5.18 7.81
C VAL A 52 9.55 6.52 7.13
N GLY A 53 9.35 6.56 5.82
CA GLY A 53 9.33 7.79 5.05
C GLY A 53 7.94 8.42 5.04
N LEU A 54 7.82 9.69 5.42
CA LEU A 54 6.56 10.41 5.45
C LEU A 54 6.61 11.66 4.57
N SER A 55 5.56 11.86 3.79
CA SER A 55 5.29 13.14 3.13
C SER A 55 4.65 14.11 4.12
N ALA A 56 4.81 15.42 3.89
CA ALA A 56 4.23 16.44 4.76
C ALA A 56 2.68 16.36 4.85
N ASP A 57 2.05 15.73 3.87
CA ASP A 57 0.63 15.49 3.75
C ASP A 57 0.24 14.04 4.09
N ALA A 58 0.99 13.38 4.99
CA ALA A 58 0.70 12.01 5.40
C ALA A 58 -0.75 11.89 5.94
N PRO A 59 -1.46 10.80 5.58
CA PRO A 59 -2.83 10.61 6.06
C PRO A 59 -2.90 10.56 7.60
N PRO A 60 -3.94 11.15 8.23
CA PRO A 60 -4.10 11.12 9.69
C PRO A 60 -4.08 9.71 10.30
N LEU A 61 -4.54 8.71 9.54
CA LEU A 61 -4.51 7.30 9.96
C LEU A 61 -3.07 6.79 10.14
N VAL A 62 -2.16 7.17 9.23
CA VAL A 62 -0.75 6.80 9.32
C VAL A 62 -0.10 7.47 10.53
N GLU A 63 -0.35 8.77 10.72
CA GLU A 63 0.13 9.50 11.88
C GLU A 63 -0.40 8.92 13.20
N GLY A 64 -1.69 8.56 13.24
CA GLY A 64 -2.31 7.90 14.39
C GLY A 64 -1.67 6.54 14.71
N PHE A 65 -1.37 5.76 13.69
CA PHE A 65 -0.64 4.48 13.81
C PHE A 65 0.76 4.67 14.39
N LEU A 66 1.53 5.60 13.85
CA LEU A 66 2.91 5.85 14.29
C LEU A 66 2.96 6.39 15.73
N LYS A 67 2.05 7.31 16.08
CA LYS A 67 1.88 7.75 17.47
C LYS A 67 1.51 6.60 18.40
N GLY A 68 0.64 5.69 17.93
CA GLY A 68 0.30 4.48 18.68
C GLY A 68 1.51 3.56 18.92
N LEU A 69 2.44 3.45 17.96
CA LEU A 69 3.69 2.73 18.15
C LEU A 69 4.62 3.43 19.17
N GLU A 70 4.77 4.75 19.07
CA GLU A 70 5.62 5.53 19.99
C GLU A 70 5.17 5.47 21.46
N LEU A 71 3.88 5.24 21.69
CA LEU A 71 3.37 5.07 23.05
C LEU A 71 3.66 3.68 23.65
N ARG A 72 4.19 2.73 22.84
CA ARG A 72 4.52 1.40 23.32
C ARG A 72 5.93 1.37 23.91
N PRO A 73 6.12 0.78 25.08
CA PRO A 73 7.42 0.65 25.69
C PRO A 73 8.41 -0.08 24.77
N GLY A 74 9.59 0.49 24.55
CA GLY A 74 10.63 -0.10 23.73
C GLY A 74 10.44 0.05 22.20
N TYR A 75 9.45 0.81 21.75
CA TYR A 75 9.29 1.16 20.34
C TYR A 75 9.84 2.56 20.03
N PHE A 76 10.66 2.66 19.01
CA PHE A 76 11.30 3.88 18.55
C PHE A 76 10.98 4.14 17.09
N VAL A 77 10.09 5.08 16.81
CA VAL A 77 9.73 5.43 15.43
C VAL A 77 10.71 6.47 14.87
N LYS A 78 11.33 6.14 13.75
CA LYS A 78 12.27 6.97 13.00
C LYS A 78 11.58 7.49 11.74
N ARG A 79 11.20 8.77 11.75
CA ARG A 79 10.52 9.42 10.63
C ARG A 79 11.53 10.13 9.75
N GLU A 80 11.56 9.80 8.47
CA GLU A 80 12.35 10.48 7.48
C GLU A 80 11.44 11.20 6.47
N PRO A 81 11.74 12.44 6.07
CA PRO A 81 10.93 13.16 5.11
C PRO A 81 11.05 12.54 3.72
N ARG A 82 9.92 12.35 3.05
CA ARG A 82 9.87 12.06 1.61
C ARG A 82 10.14 13.32 0.82
N VAL A 83 11.08 13.25 -0.12
CA VAL A 83 11.43 14.36 -0.97
C VAL A 83 10.66 14.27 -2.29
N ARG A 84 9.89 15.32 -2.61
CA ARG A 84 9.30 15.48 -3.95
C ARG A 84 10.40 15.82 -4.95
N ARG A 85 10.37 15.16 -6.10
CA ARG A 85 11.27 15.43 -7.23
C ARG A 85 10.45 15.58 -8.50
N THR A 86 10.93 16.42 -9.38
CA THR A 86 10.39 16.54 -10.74
C THR A 86 11.24 15.70 -11.67
N GLY A 87 10.60 14.86 -12.46
CA GLY A 87 11.23 14.12 -13.55
C GLY A 87 10.64 14.53 -14.87
N ARG A 88 11.39 14.36 -15.95
CA ARG A 88 10.90 14.57 -17.30
C ARG A 88 10.68 13.23 -17.99
N CYS A 89 9.48 13.03 -18.53
CA CYS A 89 9.14 11.79 -19.21
C CYS A 89 9.95 11.67 -20.51
N PRO A 90 10.76 10.61 -20.70
CA PRO A 90 11.55 10.45 -21.91
C PRO A 90 10.70 10.19 -23.17
N ALA A 91 9.46 9.73 -23.00
CA ALA A 91 8.59 9.41 -24.14
C ALA A 91 7.80 10.62 -24.64
N CYS A 92 7.32 11.52 -23.75
CA CYS A 92 6.49 12.66 -24.16
C CYS A 92 7.10 14.02 -23.81
N GLY A 93 8.24 14.08 -23.11
CA GLY A 93 8.88 15.32 -22.67
C GLY A 93 8.15 16.07 -21.58
N GLY A 94 7.01 15.56 -21.09
CA GLY A 94 6.22 16.18 -20.02
C GLY A 94 6.88 16.02 -18.66
N ASP A 95 6.76 17.05 -17.81
CA ASP A 95 7.26 16.98 -16.44
C ASP A 95 6.26 16.21 -15.56
N TYR A 96 6.78 15.38 -14.66
CA TYR A 96 6.00 14.68 -13.65
C TYR A 96 6.66 14.76 -12.29
N GLU A 97 5.84 14.84 -11.24
CA GLU A 97 6.31 14.81 -9.86
C GLU A 97 6.30 13.39 -9.31
N TYR A 98 7.37 12.99 -8.68
CA TYR A 98 7.47 11.73 -7.95
C TYR A 98 8.12 11.93 -6.58
N THR A 99 7.81 11.03 -5.66
CA THR A 99 8.33 11.10 -4.30
C THR A 99 9.36 9.98 -4.09
N THR A 100 10.54 10.33 -3.61
CA THR A 100 11.60 9.36 -3.30
C THR A 100 11.83 9.24 -1.80
N GLU A 101 12.11 8.02 -1.35
CA GLU A 101 12.47 7.65 0.03
C GLU A 101 13.96 7.31 0.12
N LYS A 102 14.85 8.24 -0.13
CA LYS A 102 16.29 7.93 -0.12
C LYS A 102 16.94 7.89 1.26
N ARG A 103 16.23 8.28 2.32
CA ARG A 103 16.85 8.43 3.65
C ARG A 103 16.49 7.33 4.63
N VAL A 104 15.41 6.62 4.41
CA VAL A 104 14.91 5.59 5.33
C VAL A 104 15.92 4.47 5.45
N ASP A 105 16.32 3.89 4.32
CA ASP A 105 17.28 2.77 4.28
C ASP A 105 18.65 3.21 4.80
N THR A 106 19.14 4.37 4.36
CA THR A 106 20.42 4.92 4.85
C THR A 106 20.40 5.16 6.37
N ARG A 107 19.26 5.63 6.92
CA ARG A 107 19.11 5.81 8.36
C ARG A 107 19.10 4.50 9.11
N LEU A 108 18.36 3.50 8.61
CA LEU A 108 18.34 2.15 9.19
C LEU A 108 19.74 1.55 9.20
N VAL A 109 20.45 1.61 8.05
CA VAL A 109 21.83 1.12 7.92
C VAL A 109 22.76 1.81 8.92
N ALA A 110 22.70 3.13 9.05
CA ALA A 110 23.53 3.87 10.00
C ALA A 110 23.23 3.49 11.46
N ASP A 111 21.95 3.43 11.82
CA ASP A 111 21.53 3.14 13.19
C ASP A 111 21.87 1.69 13.59
N ILE A 112 21.66 0.69 12.72
CA ILE A 112 21.96 -0.71 13.04
C ILE A 112 23.46 -0.94 13.27
N ILE A 113 24.31 -0.33 12.45
CA ILE A 113 25.77 -0.40 12.60
C ILE A 113 26.20 0.31 13.89
N GLN A 114 25.73 1.53 14.13
CA GLN A 114 26.05 2.30 15.34
C GLN A 114 25.63 1.55 16.61
N TYR A 115 24.45 0.93 16.62
CA TYR A 115 23.96 0.19 17.78
C TYR A 115 24.72 -1.12 17.98
N ALA A 116 25.21 -1.76 16.91
CA ALA A 116 26.10 -2.90 16.99
C ALA A 116 27.45 -2.50 17.62
N GLU A 117 28.03 -1.38 17.19
CA GLU A 117 29.31 -0.88 17.67
C GLU A 117 29.29 -0.59 19.17
N ILE A 118 28.24 0.06 19.68
CA ILE A 118 28.11 0.35 21.12
C ILE A 118 27.58 -0.86 21.94
N GLY A 119 27.39 -2.01 21.32
CA GLY A 119 26.90 -3.21 22.02
C GLY A 119 25.46 -3.10 22.51
N ALA A 120 24.61 -2.34 21.84
CA ALA A 120 23.23 -2.15 22.23
C ALA A 120 22.38 -3.44 22.15
N PHE A 121 22.82 -4.42 21.36
CA PHE A 121 22.19 -5.73 21.20
C PHE A 121 23.23 -6.83 20.97
N ASP A 122 22.83 -8.07 21.17
CA ASP A 122 23.59 -9.26 20.78
C ASP A 122 23.14 -9.76 19.40
N VAL A 123 21.84 -9.68 19.12
CA VAL A 123 21.23 -10.06 17.85
C VAL A 123 20.32 -8.93 17.36
N ALA A 124 20.50 -8.56 16.11
CA ALA A 124 19.57 -7.71 15.37
C ALA A 124 18.64 -8.58 14.52
N VAL A 125 17.35 -8.28 14.52
CA VAL A 125 16.39 -8.85 13.57
C VAL A 125 16.00 -7.77 12.59
N LEU A 126 16.42 -7.90 11.33
CA LEU A 126 16.05 -7.03 10.24
C LEU A 126 14.73 -7.52 9.63
N VAL A 127 13.69 -6.71 9.70
CA VAL A 127 12.38 -7.01 9.11
C VAL A 127 12.30 -6.36 7.74
N SER A 128 13.00 -6.96 6.79
CA SER A 128 13.05 -6.63 5.36
C SER A 128 13.70 -7.77 4.59
N GLY A 129 13.35 -7.94 3.33
CA GLY A 129 13.97 -8.91 2.42
C GLY A 129 14.88 -8.27 1.37
N ASP A 130 15.12 -6.96 1.47
CA ASP A 130 15.82 -6.16 0.48
C ASP A 130 17.34 -6.38 0.56
N ASP A 131 18.00 -6.57 -0.58
CA ASP A 131 19.44 -6.78 -0.69
C ASP A 131 20.26 -5.50 -0.50
N ASP A 132 19.66 -4.34 -0.54
CA ASP A 132 20.30 -3.05 -0.20
C ASP A 132 20.86 -3.06 1.24
N PHE A 133 20.38 -3.93 2.13
CA PHE A 133 20.87 -4.08 3.49
C PHE A 133 22.07 -5.03 3.65
N VAL A 134 22.50 -5.71 2.61
CA VAL A 134 23.65 -6.64 2.66
C VAL A 134 24.90 -6.00 3.26
N PRO A 135 25.34 -4.78 2.85
CA PRO A 135 26.52 -4.15 3.44
C PRO A 135 26.39 -3.88 4.95
N ALA A 136 25.18 -3.56 5.42
CA ALA A 136 24.93 -3.33 6.85
C ALA A 136 25.03 -4.65 7.64
N VAL A 137 24.49 -5.74 7.10
CA VAL A 137 24.59 -7.07 7.70
C VAL A 137 26.04 -7.51 7.83
N GLU A 138 26.86 -7.33 6.78
CA GLU A 138 28.28 -7.65 6.80
C GLU A 138 29.04 -6.83 7.85
N ALA A 139 28.74 -5.52 7.95
CA ALA A 139 29.35 -4.65 8.95
C ALA A 139 28.99 -5.06 10.39
N VAL A 140 27.73 -5.36 10.66
CA VAL A 140 27.26 -5.82 11.98
C VAL A 140 27.90 -7.16 12.36
N ASN A 141 27.98 -8.09 11.41
CA ASN A 141 28.65 -9.39 11.63
C ASN A 141 30.14 -9.20 11.92
N ALA A 142 30.82 -8.28 11.24
CA ALA A 142 32.24 -7.96 11.50
C ALA A 142 32.47 -7.37 12.89
N LEU A 143 31.47 -6.70 13.48
CA LEU A 143 31.47 -6.23 14.87
C LEU A 143 31.16 -7.33 15.89
N GLY A 144 31.04 -8.58 15.46
CA GLY A 144 30.79 -9.74 16.33
C GLY A 144 29.34 -9.82 16.82
N ARG A 145 28.39 -9.15 16.15
CA ARG A 145 26.97 -9.26 16.42
C ARG A 145 26.29 -10.09 15.33
N GLN A 146 25.18 -10.72 15.66
CA GLN A 146 24.43 -11.52 14.70
C GLN A 146 23.28 -10.73 14.08
N VAL A 147 23.04 -10.95 12.78
CA VAL A 147 21.84 -10.45 12.12
C VAL A 147 20.98 -11.64 11.69
N TRP A 148 19.71 -11.59 12.08
CA TRP A 148 18.65 -12.45 11.60
C TRP A 148 17.73 -11.64 10.70
N VAL A 149 17.07 -12.27 9.76
CA VAL A 149 16.12 -11.61 8.86
C VAL A 149 14.73 -12.17 9.08
N ALA A 150 13.71 -11.28 9.03
CA ALA A 150 12.31 -11.67 9.15
C ALA A 150 11.52 -11.19 7.94
N THR A 151 10.85 -12.12 7.24
CA THR A 151 10.00 -11.86 6.06
C THR A 151 8.68 -12.60 6.18
N TRP A 152 7.66 -12.16 5.41
CA TRP A 152 6.37 -12.85 5.38
C TRP A 152 6.43 -14.15 4.58
N SER A 153 7.23 -14.19 3.52
CA SER A 153 7.46 -15.39 2.71
C SER A 153 8.93 -15.55 2.34
N ALA A 154 9.32 -16.76 1.95
CA ALA A 154 10.68 -17.07 1.54
C ALA A 154 11.09 -16.37 0.23
N GLU A 155 10.13 -16.08 -0.63
CA GLU A 155 10.33 -15.44 -1.94
C GLU A 155 10.72 -13.96 -1.80
N GLU A 156 10.33 -13.33 -0.69
CA GLU A 156 10.65 -11.93 -0.42
C GLU A 156 12.12 -11.71 0.00
N LEU A 157 12.79 -12.76 0.41
CA LEU A 157 14.17 -12.71 0.89
C LEU A 157 15.14 -12.85 -0.27
N SER A 158 15.96 -11.84 -0.51
CA SER A 158 17.04 -11.91 -1.49
C SER A 158 18.03 -13.02 -1.17
N LYS A 159 18.60 -13.62 -2.22
CA LYS A 159 19.58 -14.71 -2.03
C LYS A 159 20.84 -14.24 -1.32
N ASP A 160 21.27 -13.02 -1.64
CA ASP A 160 22.47 -12.42 -1.09
C ASP A 160 22.32 -12.08 0.40
N LEU A 161 21.17 -11.59 0.81
CA LEU A 161 20.86 -11.33 2.21
C LEU A 161 20.76 -12.65 3.00
N ARG A 162 20.12 -13.67 2.41
CA ARG A 162 19.94 -15.00 3.04
C ARG A 162 21.26 -15.64 3.47
N VAL A 163 22.27 -15.61 2.60
CA VAL A 163 23.55 -16.31 2.88
C VAL A 163 24.42 -15.58 3.89
N ARG A 164 24.13 -14.31 4.19
CA ARG A 164 24.91 -13.50 5.13
C ARG A 164 24.28 -13.37 6.51
N CYS A 165 23.01 -13.71 6.66
CA CYS A 165 22.32 -13.72 7.94
C CYS A 165 22.54 -15.02 8.71
N PHE A 166 22.56 -14.93 10.04
CA PHE A 166 22.69 -16.09 10.94
C PHE A 166 21.43 -16.94 10.99
N GLY A 167 20.28 -16.34 10.74
CA GLY A 167 19.01 -17.05 10.73
C GLY A 167 17.92 -16.30 10.00
N GLN A 168 16.83 -17.02 9.72
CA GLN A 168 15.67 -16.54 9.02
C GLN A 168 14.40 -16.83 9.81
N ILE A 169 13.48 -15.91 9.84
CA ILE A 169 12.17 -16.01 10.50
C ILE A 169 11.08 -15.80 9.45
N HIS A 170 10.16 -16.73 9.36
CA HIS A 170 8.95 -16.56 8.54
C HIS A 170 7.83 -16.04 9.43
N LEU A 171 7.44 -14.76 9.24
CA LEU A 171 6.39 -14.11 10.04
C LEU A 171 5.04 -14.80 9.90
N SER A 172 4.78 -15.45 8.76
CA SER A 172 3.57 -16.26 8.53
C SER A 172 3.39 -17.39 9.55
N GLU A 173 4.46 -17.94 10.10
CA GLU A 173 4.41 -19.02 11.10
C GLU A 173 3.91 -18.51 12.46
N GLY A 174 4.12 -17.24 12.77
CA GLY A 174 3.75 -16.62 14.04
C GLY A 174 2.41 -15.93 14.06
N VAL A 175 1.67 -15.89 12.95
CA VAL A 175 0.43 -15.10 12.81
C VAL A 175 -0.58 -15.38 13.93
N GLY A 176 -0.72 -16.64 14.35
CA GLY A 176 -1.61 -17.00 15.45
C GLY A 176 -1.24 -16.36 16.79
N ALA A 177 0.03 -16.03 17.00
CA ALA A 177 0.50 -15.41 18.25
C ALA A 177 0.25 -13.90 18.30
N PHE A 178 0.35 -13.19 17.17
CA PHE A 178 0.31 -11.73 17.13
C PHE A 178 -0.83 -11.13 16.28
N ARG A 179 -1.74 -11.96 15.73
CA ARG A 179 -2.97 -11.47 15.11
C ARG A 179 -3.86 -10.81 16.17
N VAL A 180 -4.33 -9.59 15.87
CA VAL A 180 -5.40 -8.98 16.64
C VAL A 180 -6.70 -9.70 16.28
N GLU A 181 -7.21 -10.51 17.19
CA GLU A 181 -8.55 -11.01 17.04
C GLU A 181 -9.52 -9.82 17.15
N ARG A 182 -10.39 -9.66 16.16
CA ARG A 182 -11.56 -8.79 16.35
C ARG A 182 -12.27 -9.34 17.59
N PRO A 183 -12.58 -8.51 18.62
CA PRO A 183 -13.41 -9.00 19.68
C PRO A 183 -14.65 -9.59 19.00
N ARG A 184 -14.87 -10.91 19.19
CA ARG A 184 -16.14 -11.51 18.85
C ARG A 184 -17.16 -10.57 19.50
N THR A 185 -17.96 -9.90 18.68
CA THR A 185 -19.15 -9.21 19.20
C THR A 185 -19.75 -10.22 20.14
N PHE A 186 -19.77 -9.91 21.43
CA PHE A 186 -20.37 -10.78 22.44
C PHE A 186 -21.72 -11.20 21.88
N GLU A 187 -21.85 -12.45 21.47
CA GLU A 187 -23.15 -13.09 21.40
C GLU A 187 -23.66 -13.04 22.84
N ARG A 188 -24.46 -12.03 23.10
CA ARG A 188 -25.20 -11.89 24.34
C ARG A 188 -25.94 -13.22 24.53
N ALA A 189 -25.54 -13.96 25.57
CA ALA A 189 -26.34 -15.10 26.04
C ALA A 189 -27.82 -14.70 26.00
N PRO A 190 -28.74 -15.55 25.61
CA PRO A 190 -30.12 -15.19 25.45
C PRO A 190 -30.75 -14.93 26.86
N THR A 191 -30.62 -13.70 27.31
CA THR A 191 -31.47 -13.24 28.40
C THR A 191 -32.83 -13.01 27.77
N ARG A 192 -33.78 -13.92 28.08
CA ARG A 192 -35.20 -13.75 27.78
C ARG A 192 -35.70 -12.49 28.44
N LEU A 193 -35.65 -11.39 27.73
CA LEU A 193 -36.49 -10.20 27.98
C LEU A 193 -37.08 -9.82 26.62
N ALA A 194 -38.37 -9.59 26.60
CA ALA A 194 -39.19 -9.35 25.42
C ALA A 194 -38.67 -8.25 24.51
N PRO A 195 -38.97 -8.30 23.22
CA PRO A 195 -38.33 -7.50 22.19
C PRO A 195 -38.84 -6.07 22.21
N SER A 196 -38.05 -5.14 22.70
CA SER A 196 -38.14 -3.78 22.21
C SER A 196 -37.30 -3.74 20.90
N ARG A 197 -37.96 -3.57 19.78
CA ARG A 197 -37.39 -3.34 18.49
C ARG A 197 -36.51 -2.09 18.51
N LEU A 198 -35.21 -2.25 18.78
CA LEU A 198 -34.20 -1.30 18.34
C LEU A 198 -33.57 -1.88 17.08
N THR A 199 -34.20 -1.58 15.98
CA THR A 199 -33.62 -1.68 14.65
C THR A 199 -32.28 -0.93 14.68
N ARG A 200 -31.21 -1.65 14.31
CA ARG A 200 -29.93 -1.07 13.87
C ARG A 200 -30.27 0.09 12.92
N PRO A 201 -29.80 1.32 13.11
CA PRO A 201 -30.06 2.35 12.13
C PRO A 201 -29.45 1.86 10.81
N ALA A 202 -30.31 1.55 9.85
CA ALA A 202 -29.91 1.51 8.47
C ALA A 202 -29.17 2.83 8.22
N ALA A 203 -28.03 2.77 7.52
CA ALA A 203 -27.37 3.99 7.09
C ALA A 203 -28.44 4.90 6.51
N LEU A 204 -28.62 6.08 7.12
CA LEU A 204 -29.61 7.02 6.66
C LEU A 204 -29.41 7.21 5.16
N PRO A 205 -30.46 7.15 4.33
CA PRO A 205 -30.29 7.36 2.89
C PRO A 205 -29.59 8.71 2.72
N ALA A 206 -28.53 8.71 1.88
CA ALA A 206 -27.85 9.96 1.57
C ALA A 206 -28.90 10.93 1.01
N SER A 207 -28.84 12.18 1.45
CA SER A 207 -29.73 13.20 0.89
C SER A 207 -29.52 13.28 -0.62
N GLU A 208 -30.55 13.59 -1.38
CA GLU A 208 -30.50 13.73 -2.83
C GLU A 208 -29.32 14.61 -3.29
N VAL A 209 -29.01 15.65 -2.54
CA VAL A 209 -27.86 16.55 -2.74
C VAL A 209 -26.51 15.82 -2.64
N VAL A 210 -26.38 14.84 -1.73
CA VAL A 210 -25.13 14.08 -1.56
C VAL A 210 -24.95 13.07 -2.71
N LEU A 211 -26.03 12.45 -3.17
CA LEU A 211 -26.01 11.56 -4.32
C LEU A 211 -25.68 12.32 -5.61
N GLU A 212 -26.23 13.51 -5.79
CA GLU A 212 -25.95 14.36 -6.94
C GLU A 212 -24.48 14.81 -6.97
N ARG A 213 -23.92 15.22 -5.84
CA ARG A 213 -22.49 15.53 -5.72
C ARG A 213 -21.60 14.32 -6.03
N ALA A 214 -21.99 13.14 -5.57
CA ALA A 214 -21.26 11.91 -5.84
C ALA A 214 -21.29 11.56 -7.34
N LEU A 215 -22.41 11.76 -8.01
CA LEU A 215 -22.55 11.60 -9.44
C LEU A 215 -21.64 12.56 -10.21
N GLN A 216 -21.64 13.84 -9.84
CA GLN A 216 -20.75 14.85 -10.45
C GLN A 216 -19.27 14.48 -10.28
N GLU A 217 -18.87 13.97 -9.13
CA GLU A 217 -17.50 13.53 -8.88
C GLU A 217 -17.14 12.27 -9.68
N LEU A 218 -18.09 11.35 -9.88
CA LEU A 218 -17.89 10.19 -10.75
C LEU A 218 -17.69 10.63 -12.21
N GLN A 219 -18.53 11.52 -12.72
CA GLN A 219 -18.42 12.11 -14.06
C GLN A 219 -17.08 12.86 -14.26
N ARG A 220 -16.58 13.56 -13.23
CA ARG A 220 -15.26 14.18 -13.26
C ARG A 220 -14.13 13.15 -13.33
N ALA A 221 -14.29 12.00 -12.69
CA ALA A 221 -13.33 10.91 -12.77
C ALA A 221 -13.34 10.27 -14.16
N GLU A 222 -14.52 10.04 -14.74
CA GLU A 222 -14.71 9.52 -16.09
C GLU A 222 -14.11 10.42 -17.17
N ALA A 223 -14.21 11.75 -17.01
CA ALA A 223 -13.60 12.69 -17.93
C ALA A 223 -12.06 12.68 -17.93
N ARG A 224 -11.43 12.06 -16.93
CA ARG A 224 -9.97 12.03 -16.76
C ARG A 224 -9.35 10.64 -16.96
N LEU A 225 -10.17 9.61 -16.91
CA LEU A 225 -9.71 8.23 -16.93
C LEU A 225 -10.45 7.43 -17.99
N PRO A 226 -9.81 6.53 -18.73
CA PRO A 226 -10.46 5.70 -19.73
C PRO A 226 -11.54 4.78 -19.12
N HIS A 227 -11.38 4.43 -17.86
CA HIS A 227 -12.39 3.79 -17.02
C HIS A 227 -12.11 4.09 -15.55
N VAL A 228 -13.12 4.12 -14.73
CA VAL A 228 -13.02 4.36 -13.29
C VAL A 228 -13.22 3.05 -12.55
N SER A 229 -12.15 2.43 -12.03
CA SER A 229 -12.34 1.24 -11.21
C SER A 229 -13.05 1.61 -9.90
N ARG A 230 -14.01 0.75 -9.48
CA ARG A 230 -14.77 0.95 -8.23
C ARG A 230 -13.85 1.14 -7.03
N GLY A 231 -12.82 0.31 -6.92
CA GLY A 231 -11.84 0.41 -5.84
C GLY A 231 -11.08 1.73 -5.85
N TYR A 232 -10.72 2.24 -7.03
CA TYR A 232 -10.07 3.54 -7.15
C TYR A 232 -10.99 4.69 -6.71
N PHE A 233 -12.25 4.70 -7.13
CA PHE A 233 -13.21 5.74 -6.76
C PHE A 233 -13.50 5.74 -5.25
N VAL A 234 -13.64 4.57 -4.65
CA VAL A 234 -13.92 4.41 -3.22
C VAL A 234 -12.70 4.75 -2.35
N MET A 235 -11.50 4.29 -2.74
CA MET A 235 -10.33 4.30 -1.85
C MET A 235 -9.28 5.35 -2.21
N ARG A 236 -9.27 5.89 -3.43
CA ARG A 236 -8.18 6.74 -3.91
C ARG A 236 -8.61 8.07 -4.53
N TRP A 237 -9.84 8.19 -5.06
CA TRP A 237 -10.31 9.44 -5.66
C TRP A 237 -10.38 10.56 -4.62
N LYS A 238 -9.57 11.61 -4.81
CA LYS A 238 -9.51 12.75 -3.89
C LYS A 238 -10.62 13.76 -4.25
N SER A 239 -11.56 13.95 -3.33
CA SER A 239 -12.61 14.97 -3.42
C SER A 239 -12.98 15.47 -2.03
N HIS A 240 -13.15 16.77 -1.90
CA HIS A 240 -13.68 17.41 -0.69
C HIS A 240 -15.22 17.37 -0.63
N GLN A 241 -15.86 16.96 -1.71
CA GLN A 241 -17.32 16.91 -1.84
C GLN A 241 -17.90 15.52 -1.49
N LEU A 242 -17.03 14.50 -1.38
CA LEU A 242 -17.39 13.15 -1.01
C LEU A 242 -17.02 12.85 0.45
N PRO A 243 -17.71 11.89 1.08
CA PRO A 243 -17.27 11.33 2.37
C PRO A 243 -15.83 10.86 2.32
N PRO A 244 -15.15 10.70 3.47
CA PRO A 244 -13.84 10.11 3.54
C PRO A 244 -13.77 8.75 2.82
N VAL A 245 -12.59 8.40 2.29
CA VAL A 245 -12.38 7.10 1.64
C VAL A 245 -12.70 5.94 2.60
N GLY A 246 -13.21 4.84 2.06
CA GLY A 246 -13.54 3.64 2.84
C GLY A 246 -15.04 3.36 2.91
N ALA A 247 -15.50 2.86 4.06
CA ALA A 247 -16.84 2.28 4.20
C ALA A 247 -18.01 3.24 3.92
N GLU A 248 -17.87 4.52 4.27
CA GLU A 248 -18.92 5.53 4.02
C GLU A 248 -19.06 5.82 2.53
N ARG A 249 -17.94 5.92 1.82
CA ARG A 249 -17.95 6.14 0.37
C ARG A 249 -18.42 4.90 -0.38
N GLU A 250 -18.06 3.72 0.11
CA GLU A 250 -18.58 2.45 -0.43
C GLU A 250 -20.11 2.38 -0.28
N ALA A 251 -20.65 2.75 0.88
CA ALA A 251 -22.09 2.82 1.10
C ALA A 251 -22.76 3.83 0.16
N LEU A 252 -22.12 4.97 -0.10
CA LEU A 252 -22.60 5.98 -1.05
C LEU A 252 -22.63 5.45 -2.48
N VAL A 253 -21.58 4.75 -2.91
CA VAL A 253 -21.53 4.09 -4.24
C VAL A 253 -22.65 3.06 -4.38
N GLN A 254 -22.93 2.26 -3.34
CA GLN A 254 -24.06 1.32 -3.33
C GLN A 254 -25.41 2.03 -3.47
N GLN A 255 -25.58 3.19 -2.81
CA GLN A 255 -26.80 3.99 -2.93
C GLN A 255 -26.95 4.59 -4.34
N MET A 256 -25.85 5.05 -4.96
CA MET A 256 -25.87 5.52 -6.36
C MET A 256 -26.30 4.41 -7.32
N ILE A 257 -25.81 3.17 -7.12
CA ILE A 257 -26.20 2.02 -7.92
C ILE A 257 -27.66 1.67 -7.67
N GLY A 258 -28.11 1.65 -6.43
CA GLY A 258 -29.50 1.37 -6.05
C GLY A 258 -30.48 2.43 -6.56
N ALA A 259 -30.05 3.70 -6.69
CA ALA A 259 -30.82 4.79 -7.25
C ALA A 259 -30.78 4.83 -8.79
N GLY A 260 -30.05 3.92 -9.44
CA GLY A 260 -29.92 3.90 -10.91
C GLY A 260 -29.03 4.99 -11.49
N LEU A 261 -28.28 5.74 -10.65
CA LEU A 261 -27.40 6.84 -11.04
C LEU A 261 -26.03 6.35 -11.54
N ALA A 262 -25.65 5.14 -11.17
CA ALA A 262 -24.40 4.52 -11.59
C ALA A 262 -24.60 3.02 -11.83
N GLU A 263 -23.73 2.42 -12.64
CA GLU A 263 -23.69 0.99 -12.84
C GLU A 263 -22.28 0.45 -12.75
N VAL A 264 -22.19 -0.85 -12.47
CA VAL A 264 -20.94 -1.60 -12.36
C VAL A 264 -20.79 -2.48 -13.58
N PHE A 265 -19.58 -2.54 -14.14
CA PHE A 265 -19.23 -3.39 -15.27
C PHE A 265 -17.81 -3.91 -15.14
N GLU A 266 -17.47 -4.94 -15.90
CA GLU A 266 -16.14 -5.50 -15.93
C GLU A 266 -15.33 -4.95 -17.11
N VAL A 267 -14.08 -4.58 -16.87
CA VAL A 267 -13.14 -4.11 -17.88
C VAL A 267 -11.80 -4.84 -17.67
N LYS A 268 -11.05 -5.07 -18.75
CA LYS A 268 -9.68 -5.59 -18.66
C LYS A 268 -8.69 -4.45 -18.50
N ASP A 269 -7.80 -4.56 -17.52
CA ASP A 269 -6.68 -3.61 -17.36
C ASP A 269 -5.60 -3.83 -18.44
N ALA A 270 -4.55 -3.00 -18.42
CA ALA A 270 -3.46 -3.07 -19.36
C ALA A 270 -2.69 -4.42 -19.30
N GLU A 271 -2.77 -5.12 -18.18
CA GLU A 271 -2.19 -6.45 -17.97
C GLU A 271 -3.17 -7.60 -18.27
N GLY A 272 -4.37 -7.28 -18.78
CA GLY A 272 -5.39 -8.26 -19.16
C GLY A 272 -6.20 -8.86 -18.01
N ARG A 273 -6.08 -8.34 -16.78
CA ARG A 273 -6.84 -8.77 -15.59
C ARG A 273 -8.22 -8.13 -15.59
N SER A 274 -9.25 -8.88 -15.18
CA SER A 274 -10.60 -8.34 -15.00
C SER A 274 -10.65 -7.41 -13.79
N VAL A 275 -11.13 -6.18 -14.00
CA VAL A 275 -11.28 -5.16 -12.97
C VAL A 275 -12.73 -4.66 -12.98
N THR A 276 -13.33 -4.63 -11.80
CA THR A 276 -14.66 -4.05 -11.60
C THR A 276 -14.60 -2.54 -11.72
N ALA A 277 -15.24 -1.98 -12.73
CA ALA A 277 -15.35 -0.54 -12.98
C ALA A 277 -16.76 -0.03 -12.64
N ILE A 278 -16.87 1.28 -12.45
CA ILE A 278 -18.13 1.99 -12.22
C ILE A 278 -18.25 3.13 -13.24
N ARG A 279 -19.47 3.36 -13.74
CA ARG A 279 -19.79 4.49 -14.60
C ARG A 279 -21.11 5.14 -14.23
N SER A 280 -21.24 6.42 -14.57
CA SER A 280 -22.47 7.18 -14.40
C SER A 280 -23.55 6.74 -15.42
N ARG A 281 -24.82 6.82 -15.00
CA ARG A 281 -25.98 6.70 -15.89
C ARG A 281 -26.66 8.05 -16.05
N GLU A 282 -27.12 8.34 -17.25
CA GLU A 282 -28.00 9.49 -17.49
C GLU A 282 -29.43 9.20 -17.01
N PRO A 283 -30.20 10.22 -16.59
CA PRO A 283 -31.56 10.05 -16.08
C PRO A 283 -32.50 9.33 -17.04
N ASP A 284 -32.20 9.37 -18.34
CA ASP A 284 -33.00 8.76 -19.41
C ASP A 284 -32.64 7.29 -19.71
N GLY A 285 -31.82 6.66 -18.86
CA GLY A 285 -31.43 5.25 -19.00
C GLY A 285 -30.40 4.96 -20.09
N ASN A 286 -29.94 5.97 -20.80
CA ASN A 286 -28.86 5.82 -21.78
C ASN A 286 -27.49 5.82 -21.10
N VAL A 287 -26.66 4.87 -21.51
CA VAL A 287 -25.27 4.76 -21.08
C VAL A 287 -24.46 5.72 -21.97
N ARG A 288 -23.69 6.63 -21.38
CA ARG A 288 -22.66 7.36 -22.12
C ARG A 288 -21.64 6.37 -22.68
N GLU A 289 -21.63 6.18 -23.98
CA GLU A 289 -20.49 5.53 -24.62
C GLU A 289 -19.26 6.45 -24.45
N PRO A 290 -18.09 5.89 -24.14
CA PRO A 290 -16.86 6.66 -24.17
C PRO A 290 -16.66 7.15 -25.61
N ASP A 291 -16.58 8.46 -25.81
CA ASP A 291 -16.27 9.06 -27.11
C ASP A 291 -14.99 8.42 -27.65
N GLY A 292 -15.16 7.41 -28.50
CA GLY A 292 -14.11 6.84 -29.30
C GLY A 292 -13.78 7.79 -30.43
N ASN A 293 -12.90 8.74 -30.21
CA ASN A 293 -11.95 9.21 -31.23
C ASN A 293 -11.08 10.33 -30.66
N VAL A 294 -9.99 9.97 -30.02
CA VAL A 294 -8.81 10.83 -30.00
C VAL A 294 -7.93 10.34 -31.12
N ALA A 295 -8.07 10.95 -32.29
CA ALA A 295 -7.17 10.80 -33.40
C ALA A 295 -5.76 11.20 -32.98
N LEU A 296 -4.82 10.28 -33.11
CA LEU A 296 -3.40 10.56 -33.01
C LEU A 296 -3.02 11.50 -34.16
N PRO A 297 -2.33 12.61 -33.94
CA PRO A 297 -1.84 13.45 -35.02
C PRO A 297 -0.64 12.80 -35.68
N GLY A 298 -0.76 12.53 -36.99
CA GLY A 298 0.38 12.40 -37.89
C GLY A 298 0.81 11.00 -38.28
N SER A 299 0.07 10.35 -39.17
CA SER A 299 0.66 9.46 -40.15
C SER A 299 0.54 10.13 -41.52
N LEU A 300 1.64 10.64 -41.97
CA LEU A 300 1.84 11.03 -43.39
C LEU A 300 1.73 9.78 -44.29
N THR A 301 0.59 9.59 -44.92
CA THR A 301 0.49 8.68 -46.06
C THR A 301 0.97 9.42 -47.29
N SER A 302 2.17 9.07 -47.75
CA SER A 302 2.64 9.43 -49.10
C SER A 302 1.82 8.67 -50.11
N SER A 303 1.05 9.43 -50.88
CA SER A 303 0.40 8.98 -52.11
C SER A 303 1.45 8.70 -53.19
N LEU A 304 1.58 7.45 -53.58
CA LEU A 304 2.23 7.04 -54.81
C LEU A 304 1.27 7.24 -55.98
N ALA A 305 1.60 8.14 -56.90
CA ALA A 305 1.06 8.15 -58.25
C ALA A 305 2.20 7.78 -59.21
N THR A 306 2.05 6.68 -59.89
CA THR A 306 2.63 6.20 -61.16
C THR A 306 2.61 7.28 -62.25
N GLU A 307 3.56 7.46 -63.06
CA GLU A 307 4.21 6.81 -64.19
C GLU A 307 4.98 7.79 -65.07
N PRO A 308 5.51 7.43 -66.28
CA PRO A 308 6.73 6.66 -66.52
C PRO A 308 7.72 7.39 -67.46
N GLY A 309 8.87 6.80 -67.67
CA GLY A 309 9.52 6.92 -68.98
C GLY A 309 10.88 7.56 -69.07
N ALA A 310 11.77 6.75 -69.63
CA ALA A 310 12.86 7.04 -70.61
C ALA A 310 14.27 7.36 -70.06
N ALA A 311 15.09 6.39 -70.13
CA ALA A 311 16.27 6.27 -71.00
C ALA A 311 17.47 7.20 -70.78
N SER A 312 18.61 6.50 -70.81
CA SER A 312 19.93 6.85 -71.31
C SER A 312 20.96 7.42 -70.36
N GLU A 313 21.96 6.62 -70.15
CA GLU A 313 23.32 6.66 -70.66
C GLU A 313 24.37 7.46 -69.88
N SER A 314 25.34 6.71 -69.47
CA SER A 314 26.82 6.98 -69.52
C SER A 314 27.37 8.12 -68.62
N ALA A 315 28.16 7.78 -67.67
CA ALA A 315 29.62 7.81 -67.62
C ALA A 315 30.11 7.41 -66.25
#